data_f414a67d09c7175d715a855fcf07cce7
#
_entry.id   f414a67d09c7175d715a855fcf07cce7
#
_cell.length_a   1.000
_cell.length_b   1.000
_cell.length_c   1.000
_cell.angle_alpha   90.00
_cell.angle_beta   90.00
_cell.angle_gamma   90.00
#
_symmetry.space_group_name_H-M   'P 1'
#
loop_
_entity.id
_entity.type
_entity.pdbx_description
1 polymer ?
#
loop_
_entity_poly.entity_id
_entity_poly.type
_entity_poly.pdbx_seq_one_letter_code
_entity_poly.pdbx_strand_id
1 'polypeptide(L)'
;IDAGHGGEDGGAVAADGSKESDMNLAIARRLDALLIFLGEKTRMTRTEDISIHDASASTLREKKRSDLENRVGLVNSTQGAILVSIHQNSLPSSKQTHGAQVFYGKKEGSAEVANAVQLALNQTVNAGNAKTEKAIDASIFLMKNVTAPAILIECGFLSNENETALLKSGEYQQRLAVVIASGLLQQQQ
;
A
#
# COMPACT_ATOMS: atom_id res chain seq x y z
N ILE A 1 4.09 7.75 -2.51
CA ILE A 1 2.95 6.81 -2.37
C ILE A 1 3.07 5.78 -3.47
N ASP A 2 3.14 4.51 -3.10
CA ASP A 2 3.22 3.40 -4.03
C ASP A 2 1.85 2.71 -4.12
N ALA A 3 1.27 2.66 -5.31
CA ALA A 3 0.11 1.84 -5.60
C ALA A 3 0.61 0.48 -6.11
N GLY A 4 0.62 -0.54 -5.26
CA GLY A 4 1.14 -1.86 -5.58
C GLY A 4 0.54 -2.46 -6.86
N HIS A 5 1.33 -3.28 -7.57
CA HIS A 5 0.93 -3.89 -8.85
C HIS A 5 0.62 -2.87 -9.96
N GLY A 6 -0.08 -3.28 -11.02
CA GLY A 6 -0.56 -2.44 -12.12
C GLY A 6 -0.29 -3.04 -13.51
N GLY A 7 -1.12 -2.67 -14.49
CA GLY A 7 -1.07 -3.18 -15.85
C GLY A 7 -1.29 -4.69 -15.92
N GLU A 8 -0.32 -5.44 -16.46
CA GLU A 8 -0.40 -6.90 -16.57
C GLU A 8 -0.34 -7.62 -15.19
N ASP A 9 0.25 -6.99 -14.16
CA ASP A 9 0.28 -7.52 -12.79
C ASP A 9 -0.93 -7.01 -12.01
N GLY A 10 -2.02 -7.75 -12.02
CA GLY A 10 -3.24 -7.42 -11.28
C GLY A 10 -3.15 -7.62 -9.78
N GLY A 11 -2.07 -8.24 -9.24
CA GLY A 11 -1.99 -8.67 -7.86
C GLY A 11 -2.95 -9.82 -7.54
N ALA A 12 -3.44 -9.89 -6.31
CA ALA A 12 -4.48 -10.84 -5.93
C ALA A 12 -5.80 -10.52 -6.64
N VAL A 13 -6.60 -11.57 -6.89
CA VAL A 13 -7.91 -11.45 -7.54
C VAL A 13 -8.98 -12.01 -6.60
N ALA A 14 -9.99 -11.20 -6.31
CA ALA A 14 -11.14 -11.60 -5.51
C ALA A 14 -12.04 -12.60 -6.26
N ALA A 15 -12.94 -13.27 -5.55
CA ALA A 15 -13.87 -14.26 -6.12
C ALA A 15 -14.78 -13.67 -7.21
N ASP A 16 -15.07 -12.39 -7.18
CA ASP A 16 -15.88 -11.66 -8.17
C ASP A 16 -15.07 -11.12 -9.36
N GLY A 17 -13.76 -11.43 -9.43
CA GLY A 17 -12.85 -10.97 -10.49
C GLY A 17 -12.22 -9.60 -10.24
N SER A 18 -12.52 -8.93 -9.15
CA SER A 18 -11.92 -7.64 -8.80
C SER A 18 -10.43 -7.80 -8.51
N LYS A 19 -9.61 -6.90 -9.05
CA LYS A 19 -8.15 -6.94 -8.95
C LYS A 19 -7.65 -6.08 -7.79
N GLU A 20 -6.61 -6.54 -7.14
CA GLU A 20 -5.89 -5.79 -6.11
C GLU A 20 -5.36 -4.46 -6.65
N SER A 21 -4.76 -4.47 -7.87
CA SER A 21 -4.16 -3.28 -8.49
C SER A 21 -5.11 -2.10 -8.64
N ASP A 22 -6.41 -2.38 -8.91
CA ASP A 22 -7.44 -1.34 -9.07
C ASP A 22 -7.73 -0.66 -7.73
N MET A 23 -7.87 -1.46 -6.66
CA MET A 23 -8.14 -0.96 -5.31
C MET A 23 -6.94 -0.21 -4.74
N ASN A 24 -5.73 -0.73 -4.97
CA ASN A 24 -4.48 -0.06 -4.58
C ASN A 24 -4.39 1.34 -5.20
N LEU A 25 -4.64 1.45 -6.50
CA LEU A 25 -4.62 2.74 -7.20
C LEU A 25 -5.70 3.69 -6.68
N ALA A 26 -6.91 3.18 -6.48
CA ALA A 26 -8.03 3.99 -6.02
C ALA A 26 -7.80 4.59 -4.62
N ILE A 27 -7.24 3.80 -3.69
CA ILE A 27 -6.89 4.26 -2.34
C ILE A 27 -5.69 5.21 -2.39
N ALA A 28 -4.63 4.85 -3.14
CA ALA A 28 -3.42 5.66 -3.27
C ALA A 28 -3.70 7.05 -3.84
N ARG A 29 -4.55 7.17 -4.87
CA ARG A 29 -4.94 8.47 -5.44
C ARG A 29 -5.73 9.35 -4.45
N ARG A 30 -6.59 8.76 -3.61
CA ARG A 30 -7.31 9.49 -2.56
C ARG A 30 -6.37 9.96 -1.46
N LEU A 31 -5.42 9.12 -1.07
CA LEU A 31 -4.40 9.47 -0.10
C LEU A 31 -3.51 10.60 -0.63
N ASP A 32 -3.07 10.51 -1.88
CA ASP A 32 -2.27 11.54 -2.56
C ASP A 32 -2.99 12.90 -2.56
N ALA A 33 -4.21 12.92 -3.06
CA ALA A 33 -5.01 14.15 -3.12
C ALA A 33 -5.25 14.77 -1.72
N LEU A 34 -5.48 13.92 -0.70
CA LEU A 34 -5.68 14.40 0.67
C LEU A 34 -4.39 14.96 1.27
N LEU A 35 -3.25 14.29 1.10
CA LEU A 35 -1.98 14.76 1.63
C LEU A 35 -1.54 16.08 0.95
N ILE A 36 -1.73 16.21 -0.37
CA ILE A 36 -1.51 17.48 -1.08
C ILE A 36 -2.40 18.59 -0.52
N PHE A 37 -3.68 18.32 -0.31
CA PHE A 37 -4.62 19.28 0.29
C PHE A 37 -4.19 19.73 1.70
N LEU A 38 -3.56 18.82 2.47
CA LEU A 38 -3.02 19.11 3.81
C LEU A 38 -1.62 19.77 3.78
N GLY A 39 -1.08 20.08 2.60
CA GLY A 39 0.18 20.79 2.43
C GLY A 39 1.41 19.89 2.31
N GLU A 40 1.23 18.57 2.28
CA GLU A 40 2.32 17.63 2.13
C GLU A 40 2.79 17.52 0.68
N LYS A 41 4.10 17.29 0.48
CA LYS A 41 4.66 16.99 -0.83
C LYS A 41 4.60 15.50 -1.09
N THR A 42 3.88 15.11 -2.11
CA THR A 42 3.72 13.71 -2.48
C THR A 42 4.26 13.41 -3.87
N ARG A 43 4.57 12.14 -4.10
CA ARG A 43 4.92 11.59 -5.40
C ARG A 43 4.38 10.17 -5.49
N MET A 44 3.58 9.88 -6.51
CA MET A 44 3.05 8.55 -6.77
C MET A 44 3.99 7.75 -7.68
N THR A 45 4.07 6.43 -7.47
CA THR A 45 4.80 5.52 -8.38
C THR A 45 4.08 5.36 -9.71
N ARG A 46 2.75 5.32 -9.69
CA ARG A 46 1.87 5.32 -10.87
C ARG A 46 0.56 6.05 -10.56
N THR A 47 -0.02 6.67 -11.56
CA THR A 47 -1.32 7.38 -11.48
C THR A 47 -2.40 6.73 -12.33
N GLU A 48 -2.06 5.68 -13.07
CA GLU A 48 -2.95 4.93 -13.96
C GLU A 48 -2.77 3.42 -13.73
N ASP A 49 -3.61 2.59 -14.35
CA ASP A 49 -3.45 1.13 -14.32
C ASP A 49 -2.37 0.70 -15.32
N ILE A 50 -1.13 1.00 -14.98
CA ILE A 50 0.07 0.67 -15.74
C ILE A 50 1.13 0.05 -14.84
N SER A 51 2.00 -0.76 -15.43
CA SER A 51 3.31 -1.09 -14.89
C SER A 51 4.33 -0.05 -15.38
N ILE A 52 5.27 0.33 -14.53
CA ILE A 52 6.30 1.33 -14.87
C ILE A 52 7.63 0.69 -15.29
N HIS A 53 7.55 -0.52 -15.86
CA HIS A 53 8.71 -1.22 -16.40
C HIS A 53 9.30 -0.55 -17.65
N ASP A 54 10.56 -0.79 -17.92
CA ASP A 54 11.23 -0.30 -19.11
C ASP A 54 10.68 -0.94 -20.39
N ALA A 55 10.61 -0.19 -21.47
CA ALA A 55 10.10 -0.66 -22.75
C ALA A 55 10.92 -1.84 -23.35
N SER A 56 12.15 -2.03 -22.89
CA SER A 56 13.02 -3.16 -23.29
C SER A 56 12.65 -4.48 -22.64
N ALA A 57 11.87 -4.47 -21.54
CA ALA A 57 11.43 -5.69 -20.85
C ALA A 57 10.37 -6.42 -21.70
N SER A 58 10.66 -7.65 -22.10
CA SER A 58 9.85 -8.42 -23.05
C SER A 58 9.00 -9.51 -22.40
N THR A 59 9.52 -10.16 -21.38
CA THR A 59 8.82 -11.22 -20.64
C THR A 59 8.13 -10.68 -19.39
N LEU A 60 7.06 -11.34 -18.93
CA LEU A 60 6.37 -10.95 -17.68
C LEU A 60 7.33 -10.87 -16.49
N ARG A 61 8.31 -11.76 -16.42
CA ARG A 61 9.32 -11.77 -15.35
C ARG A 61 10.24 -10.54 -15.43
N GLU A 62 10.70 -10.19 -16.63
CA GLU A 62 11.51 -8.99 -16.86
C GLU A 62 10.72 -7.72 -16.56
N LYS A 63 9.48 -7.63 -17.05
CA LYS A 63 8.57 -6.51 -16.75
C LYS A 63 8.37 -6.32 -15.27
N LYS A 64 8.04 -7.39 -14.54
CA LYS A 64 7.86 -7.33 -13.08
C LYS A 64 9.13 -6.91 -12.34
N ARG A 65 10.28 -7.40 -12.77
CA ARG A 65 11.57 -7.03 -12.19
C ARG A 65 11.88 -5.56 -12.44
N SER A 66 11.79 -5.11 -13.69
CA SER A 66 12.05 -3.73 -14.09
C SER A 66 11.07 -2.76 -13.40
N ASP A 67 9.78 -3.10 -13.29
CA ASP A 67 8.79 -2.33 -12.56
C ASP A 67 9.21 -2.10 -11.09
N LEU A 68 9.62 -3.15 -10.40
CA LEU A 68 10.08 -3.05 -9.01
C LEU A 68 11.39 -2.24 -8.88
N GLU A 69 12.33 -2.42 -9.82
CA GLU A 69 13.58 -1.64 -9.86
C GLU A 69 13.29 -0.14 -10.08
N ASN A 70 12.35 0.19 -10.96
CA ASN A 70 11.95 1.57 -11.22
C ASN A 70 11.22 2.20 -10.02
N ARG A 71 10.38 1.45 -9.31
CA ARG A 71 9.79 1.91 -8.03
C ARG A 71 10.86 2.20 -6.99
N VAL A 72 11.82 1.31 -6.82
CA VAL A 72 12.98 1.53 -5.92
C VAL A 72 13.75 2.78 -6.33
N GLY A 73 14.07 2.93 -7.61
CA GLY A 73 14.76 4.10 -8.14
C GLY A 73 14.04 5.41 -7.85
N LEU A 74 12.71 5.42 -8.05
CA LEU A 74 11.85 6.57 -7.77
C LEU A 74 11.93 6.98 -6.28
N VAL A 75 11.80 6.02 -5.37
CA VAL A 75 11.85 6.28 -3.92
C VAL A 75 13.23 6.78 -3.52
N ASN A 76 14.29 6.08 -3.94
CA ASN A 76 15.67 6.38 -3.55
C ASN A 76 16.18 7.72 -4.12
N SER A 77 15.61 8.19 -5.23
CA SER A 77 15.92 9.50 -5.81
C SER A 77 15.14 10.67 -5.15
N THR A 78 14.20 10.37 -4.26
CA THR A 78 13.38 11.39 -3.59
C THR A 78 13.94 11.67 -2.19
N GLN A 79 14.55 12.84 -2.03
CA GLN A 79 15.17 13.22 -0.75
C GLN A 79 14.12 13.41 0.34
N GLY A 80 14.40 12.86 1.53
CA GLY A 80 13.50 12.95 2.70
C GLY A 80 12.19 12.17 2.53
N ALA A 81 12.12 11.23 1.59
CA ALA A 81 10.92 10.45 1.36
C ALA A 81 10.61 9.49 2.52
N ILE A 82 9.33 9.25 2.73
CA ILE A 82 8.78 8.08 3.42
C ILE A 82 7.98 7.31 2.39
N LEU A 83 8.28 6.02 2.20
CA LEU A 83 7.51 5.16 1.32
C LEU A 83 6.25 4.65 2.02
N VAL A 84 5.09 4.89 1.42
CA VAL A 84 3.81 4.32 1.81
C VAL A 84 3.29 3.47 0.65
N SER A 85 3.39 2.14 0.77
CA SER A 85 2.94 1.19 -0.26
C SER A 85 1.57 0.64 0.10
N ILE A 86 0.61 0.74 -0.82
CA ILE A 86 -0.79 0.33 -0.65
C ILE A 86 -1.03 -0.99 -1.36
N HIS A 87 -1.51 -1.97 -0.60
CA HIS A 87 -1.78 -3.33 -1.03
C HIS A 87 -3.09 -3.87 -0.47
N GLN A 88 -3.51 -5.03 -0.98
CA GLN A 88 -4.59 -5.84 -0.43
C GLN A 88 -4.09 -7.27 -0.21
N ASN A 89 -4.37 -7.80 0.95
CA ASN A 89 -4.01 -9.17 1.30
C ASN A 89 -4.95 -10.20 0.68
N SER A 90 -4.53 -11.46 0.63
CA SER A 90 -5.38 -12.58 0.29
C SER A 90 -4.95 -13.81 1.08
N LEU A 91 -5.89 -14.42 1.81
CA LEU A 91 -5.69 -15.65 2.57
C LEU A 91 -6.81 -16.65 2.24
N PRO A 92 -6.73 -17.37 1.11
CA PRO A 92 -7.79 -18.29 0.67
C PRO A 92 -8.11 -19.40 1.65
N SER A 93 -7.13 -19.80 2.50
CA SER A 93 -7.31 -20.80 3.55
C SER A 93 -8.17 -20.31 4.74
N SER A 94 -8.41 -18.98 4.85
CA SER A 94 -9.23 -18.39 5.91
C SER A 94 -10.02 -17.19 5.38
N LYS A 95 -11.17 -17.47 4.79
CA LYS A 95 -12.10 -16.45 4.27
C LYS A 95 -12.72 -15.54 5.34
N GLN A 96 -12.54 -15.88 6.62
CA GLN A 96 -13.01 -15.08 7.76
C GLN A 96 -12.00 -14.01 8.17
N THR A 97 -10.73 -14.12 7.74
CA THR A 97 -9.69 -13.16 8.08
C THR A 97 -10.02 -11.82 7.45
N HIS A 98 -9.91 -10.75 8.25
CA HIS A 98 -10.27 -9.39 7.84
C HIS A 98 -9.44 -8.33 8.58
N GLY A 99 -9.55 -7.06 8.14
CA GLY A 99 -8.96 -5.89 8.75
C GLY A 99 -7.58 -5.52 8.21
N ALA A 100 -7.25 -4.24 8.28
CA ALA A 100 -6.01 -3.67 7.76
C ALA A 100 -4.80 -3.98 8.65
N GLN A 101 -3.66 -4.26 8.02
CA GLN A 101 -2.40 -4.61 8.68
C GLN A 101 -1.25 -3.79 8.09
N VAL A 102 -0.45 -3.16 8.95
CA VAL A 102 0.75 -2.42 8.53
C VAL A 102 2.00 -3.27 8.74
N PHE A 103 2.85 -3.26 7.71
CA PHE A 103 4.18 -3.87 7.74
C PHE A 103 5.24 -2.79 7.56
N TYR A 104 6.39 -2.93 8.21
CA TYR A 104 7.47 -1.95 8.14
C TYR A 104 8.79 -2.54 7.65
N GLY A 105 9.52 -1.71 6.90
CA GLY A 105 10.85 -2.00 6.41
C GLY A 105 11.92 -1.89 7.50
N LYS A 106 13.15 -2.22 7.15
CA LYS A 106 14.29 -2.25 8.10
C LYS A 106 14.93 -0.88 8.38
N LYS A 107 14.54 0.16 7.63
CA LYS A 107 15.13 1.49 7.78
C LYS A 107 14.60 2.17 9.05
N GLU A 108 15.48 2.89 9.71
CA GLU A 108 15.15 3.72 10.87
C GLU A 108 13.94 4.62 10.58
N GLY A 109 13.05 4.79 11.53
CA GLY A 109 11.79 5.51 11.38
C GLY A 109 10.63 4.69 10.79
N SER A 110 10.90 3.51 10.19
CA SER A 110 9.84 2.71 9.58
C SER A 110 8.85 2.12 10.59
N ALA A 111 9.35 1.65 11.72
CA ALA A 111 8.52 1.04 12.75
C ALA A 111 7.61 2.06 13.44
N GLU A 112 8.13 3.26 13.68
CA GLU A 112 7.42 4.38 14.27
C GLU A 112 6.26 4.84 13.37
N VAL A 113 6.53 5.02 12.07
CA VAL A 113 5.49 5.33 11.07
C VAL A 113 4.43 4.23 11.03
N ALA A 114 4.85 2.96 11.01
CA ALA A 114 3.92 1.83 10.97
C ALA A 114 3.04 1.77 12.23
N ASN A 115 3.61 2.01 13.40
CA ASN A 115 2.87 2.04 14.66
C ASN A 115 1.79 3.13 14.65
N ALA A 116 2.13 4.36 14.26
CA ALA A 116 1.19 5.47 14.21
C ALA A 116 0.01 5.18 13.25
N VAL A 117 0.31 4.67 12.05
CA VAL A 117 -0.73 4.29 11.07
C VAL A 117 -1.55 3.10 11.56
N GLN A 118 -0.93 2.06 12.17
CA GLN A 118 -1.67 0.91 12.70
C GLN A 118 -2.60 1.30 13.85
N LEU A 119 -2.17 2.18 14.74
CA LEU A 119 -3.01 2.71 15.81
C LEU A 119 -4.23 3.46 15.26
N ALA A 120 -4.04 4.32 14.26
CA ALA A 120 -5.15 5.02 13.61
C ALA A 120 -6.15 4.05 12.94
N LEU A 121 -5.64 3.00 12.26
CA LEU A 121 -6.46 1.94 11.68
C LEU A 121 -7.25 1.17 12.76
N ASN A 122 -6.61 0.85 13.89
CA ASN A 122 -7.25 0.11 14.99
C ASN A 122 -8.40 0.89 15.65
N GLN A 123 -8.27 2.21 15.74
CA GLN A 123 -9.29 3.08 16.31
C GLN A 123 -10.50 3.26 15.38
N THR A 124 -10.39 2.86 14.12
CA THR A 124 -11.38 3.17 13.08
C THR A 124 -11.84 1.93 12.31
N VAL A 125 -11.10 1.52 11.29
CA VAL A 125 -11.51 0.44 10.36
C VAL A 125 -11.36 -0.96 10.96
N ASN A 126 -10.48 -1.12 11.94
CA ASN A 126 -10.26 -2.37 12.66
C ASN A 126 -10.99 -2.42 14.03
N ALA A 127 -12.00 -1.59 14.24
CA ALA A 127 -12.72 -1.57 15.53
C ALA A 127 -13.17 -2.98 15.93
N GLY A 128 -12.76 -3.45 17.12
CA GLY A 128 -13.01 -4.82 17.59
C GLY A 128 -12.08 -5.90 17.01
N ASN A 129 -11.15 -5.55 16.13
CA ASN A 129 -10.18 -6.46 15.49
C ASN A 129 -8.78 -5.82 15.44
N ALA A 130 -8.32 -5.27 16.54
CA ALA A 130 -7.04 -4.57 16.61
C ALA A 130 -5.88 -5.48 16.21
N LYS A 131 -4.94 -4.91 15.46
CA LYS A 131 -3.72 -5.58 15.00
C LYS A 131 -2.50 -4.81 15.49
N THR A 132 -1.34 -5.46 15.45
CA THR A 132 -0.04 -4.81 15.67
C THR A 132 0.73 -4.78 14.37
N GLU A 133 1.46 -3.70 14.13
CA GLU A 133 2.39 -3.60 13.02
C GLU A 133 3.45 -4.70 13.08
N LYS A 134 3.96 -5.12 11.94
CA LYS A 134 4.93 -6.22 11.85
C LYS A 134 6.10 -5.85 10.95
N ALA A 135 7.29 -6.37 11.27
CA ALA A 135 8.38 -6.33 10.32
C ALA A 135 7.99 -7.07 9.03
N ILE A 136 8.28 -6.46 7.88
CA ILE A 136 8.01 -7.08 6.59
C ILE A 136 8.99 -8.22 6.32
N ASP A 137 8.53 -9.23 5.56
CA ASP A 137 9.41 -10.29 5.09
C ASP A 137 10.53 -9.73 4.19
N ALA A 138 11.75 -10.20 4.42
CA ALA A 138 12.93 -9.74 3.68
C ALA A 138 12.91 -10.11 2.18
N SER A 139 11.97 -10.94 1.74
CA SER A 139 11.78 -11.29 0.33
C SER A 139 11.06 -10.21 -0.49
N ILE A 140 10.36 -9.28 0.17
CA ILE A 140 9.64 -8.19 -0.53
C ILE A 140 10.64 -7.20 -1.11
N PHE A 141 10.82 -7.27 -2.43
CA PHE A 141 11.88 -6.58 -3.16
C PHE A 141 11.90 -5.07 -2.93
N LEU A 142 10.76 -4.40 -3.06
CA LEU A 142 10.64 -2.95 -2.85
C LEU A 142 11.11 -2.55 -1.45
N MET A 143 10.55 -3.18 -0.42
CA MET A 143 10.83 -2.87 0.99
C MET A 143 12.27 -3.18 1.40
N LYS A 144 12.91 -4.15 0.72
CA LYS A 144 14.32 -4.53 0.96
C LYS A 144 15.30 -3.51 0.38
N ASN A 145 14.98 -2.92 -0.79
CA ASN A 145 15.95 -2.15 -1.59
C ASN A 145 15.78 -0.63 -1.47
N VAL A 146 14.70 -0.13 -0.87
CA VAL A 146 14.56 1.30 -0.60
C VAL A 146 15.46 1.73 0.55
N THR A 147 15.97 2.97 0.45
CA THR A 147 16.84 3.60 1.46
C THR A 147 16.08 4.51 2.42
N ALA A 148 14.85 4.84 2.10
CA ALA A 148 13.95 5.64 2.92
C ALA A 148 13.22 4.80 3.97
N PRO A 149 12.70 5.39 5.08
CA PRO A 149 11.69 4.75 5.91
C PRO A 149 10.53 4.27 5.05
N ALA A 150 10.02 3.06 5.33
CA ALA A 150 9.07 2.42 4.44
C ALA A 150 8.03 1.60 5.20
N ILE A 151 6.76 1.75 4.83
CA ILE A 151 5.65 0.93 5.29
C ILE A 151 4.88 0.35 4.11
N LEU A 152 4.32 -0.83 4.29
CA LEU A 152 3.38 -1.47 3.38
C LEU A 152 2.08 -1.72 4.16
N ILE A 153 0.97 -1.27 3.61
CA ILE A 153 -0.35 -1.36 4.22
C ILE A 153 -1.19 -2.34 3.42
N GLU A 154 -1.49 -3.49 4.02
CA GLU A 154 -2.52 -4.40 3.55
C GLU A 154 -3.87 -3.87 4.05
N CYS A 155 -4.63 -3.21 3.19
CA CYS A 155 -5.85 -2.48 3.59
C CYS A 155 -7.04 -3.39 3.93
N GLY A 156 -6.97 -4.67 3.59
CA GLY A 156 -7.98 -5.71 3.87
C GLY A 156 -7.68 -6.98 3.10
N PHE A 157 -8.61 -7.93 3.11
CA PHE A 157 -8.43 -9.27 2.53
C PHE A 157 -9.38 -9.54 1.37
N LEU A 158 -8.86 -9.71 0.15
CA LEU A 158 -9.64 -10.05 -1.05
C LEU A 158 -10.22 -11.47 -1.04
N SER A 159 -9.72 -12.33 -0.13
CA SER A 159 -10.31 -13.65 0.15
C SER A 159 -11.60 -13.58 0.99
N ASN A 160 -11.92 -12.41 1.58
CA ASN A 160 -13.12 -12.15 2.34
C ASN A 160 -14.10 -11.31 1.51
N GLU A 161 -15.27 -11.87 1.17
CA GLU A 161 -16.24 -11.22 0.29
C GLU A 161 -16.79 -9.89 0.87
N ASN A 162 -16.97 -9.82 2.19
CA ASN A 162 -17.45 -8.60 2.85
C ASN A 162 -16.38 -7.50 2.76
N GLU A 163 -15.10 -7.81 2.97
CA GLU A 163 -14.02 -6.84 2.81
C GLU A 163 -13.84 -6.43 1.34
N THR A 164 -13.94 -7.37 0.41
CA THR A 164 -13.90 -7.05 -1.02
C THR A 164 -14.99 -6.03 -1.38
N ALA A 165 -16.20 -6.21 -0.88
CA ALA A 165 -17.30 -5.25 -1.11
C ALA A 165 -16.97 -3.86 -0.52
N LEU A 166 -16.41 -3.80 0.69
CA LEU A 166 -15.95 -2.55 1.30
C LEU A 166 -14.82 -1.91 0.51
N LEU A 167 -13.78 -2.65 0.17
CA LEU A 167 -12.60 -2.17 -0.55
C LEU A 167 -12.93 -1.62 -1.96
N LYS A 168 -14.03 -2.07 -2.57
CA LYS A 168 -14.58 -1.53 -3.82
C LYS A 168 -15.38 -0.25 -3.61
N SER A 169 -15.86 0.03 -2.40
CA SER A 169 -16.63 1.21 -2.10
C SER A 169 -15.77 2.46 -2.06
N GLY A 170 -16.15 3.48 -2.83
CA GLY A 170 -15.46 4.78 -2.82
C GLY A 170 -15.46 5.46 -1.46
N GLU A 171 -16.53 5.27 -0.67
CA GLU A 171 -16.62 5.78 0.70
C GLU A 171 -15.59 5.11 1.63
N TYR A 172 -15.46 3.79 1.57
CA TYR A 172 -14.50 3.07 2.39
C TYR A 172 -13.05 3.36 1.99
N GLN A 173 -12.78 3.48 0.68
CA GLN A 173 -11.47 3.89 0.16
C GLN A 173 -11.10 5.31 0.64
N GLN A 174 -12.06 6.24 0.67
CA GLN A 174 -11.86 7.58 1.22
C GLN A 174 -11.59 7.52 2.73
N ARG A 175 -12.34 6.69 3.47
CA ARG A 175 -12.13 6.48 4.91
C ARG A 175 -10.72 5.93 5.18
N LEU A 176 -10.26 4.93 4.43
CA LEU A 176 -8.89 4.41 4.52
C LEU A 176 -7.86 5.52 4.27
N ALA A 177 -8.02 6.31 3.22
CA ALA A 177 -7.10 7.41 2.90
C ALA A 177 -7.01 8.43 4.04
N VAL A 178 -8.15 8.82 4.64
CA VAL A 178 -8.19 9.76 5.78
C VAL A 178 -7.48 9.18 7.00
N VAL A 179 -7.74 7.91 7.32
CA VAL A 179 -7.14 7.25 8.49
C VAL A 179 -5.63 7.07 8.31
N ILE A 180 -5.18 6.66 7.12
CA ILE A 180 -3.76 6.54 6.81
C ILE A 180 -3.07 7.91 6.90
N ALA A 181 -3.64 8.95 6.30
CA ALA A 181 -3.11 10.31 6.37
C ALA A 181 -3.01 10.80 7.82
N SER A 182 -4.03 10.55 8.65
CA SER A 182 -4.01 10.92 10.08
C SER A 182 -2.84 10.25 10.82
N GLY A 183 -2.61 8.94 10.60
CA GLY A 183 -1.49 8.24 11.21
C GLY A 183 -0.12 8.77 10.75
N LEU A 184 0.02 9.09 9.45
CA LEU A 184 1.26 9.66 8.90
C LEU A 184 1.58 11.04 9.49
N LEU A 185 0.58 11.91 9.65
CA LEU A 185 0.78 13.28 10.15
C LEU A 185 1.00 13.35 11.66
N GLN A 186 0.49 12.40 12.44
CA GLN A 186 0.74 12.35 13.89
C GLN A 186 2.21 12.11 14.23
N GLN A 187 2.97 11.50 13.34
CA GLN A 187 4.38 11.21 13.54
C GLN A 187 5.30 12.40 13.30
N GLN A 188 4.81 13.47 12.66
CA GLN A 188 5.61 14.67 12.34
C GLN A 188 5.57 15.72 13.48
N GLN A 189 4.81 15.47 14.52
CA GLN A 189 4.71 16.33 15.74
C GLN A 189 5.61 15.83 16.85
#